data_3ce4d2f08781577aa830ba0b4f84186a
#
_entry.id   3ce4d2f08781577aa830ba0b4f84186a
#
_cell.length_a   1.000
_cell.length_b   1.000
_cell.length_c   1.000
_cell.angle_alpha   90.00
_cell.angle_beta   90.00
_cell.angle_gamma   90.00
#
_symmetry.space_group_name_H-M   'P 1'
#
loop_
_entity.id
_entity.type
_entity.pdbx_description
1 polymer ?
#
loop_
_entity_poly.entity_id
_entity_poly.type
_entity_poly.pdbx_seq_one_letter_code
_entity_poly.pdbx_strand_id
1 'polypeptide(L)' 'MKTLDLHGERHEGVVQRVHSFVYNNELPVRVITGKSELMKKIVVDTVSQLGYYTHCERLINEGCLIVTEQEFVI' A
#
# COMPACT_ATOMS: atom_id res chain seq x y z
N MET A 1 12.53 -3.34 5.36
CA MET A 1 11.31 -3.09 4.57
C MET A 1 11.22 -1.61 4.22
N LYS A 2 11.09 -1.30 2.96
CA LYS A 2 10.94 0.09 2.52
C LYS A 2 9.52 0.58 2.80
N THR A 3 9.39 1.87 3.05
CA THR A 3 8.10 2.48 3.40
C THR A 3 7.81 3.68 2.50
N LEU A 4 6.59 3.72 1.97
CA LEU A 4 6.06 4.88 1.26
C LEU A 4 5.01 5.54 2.16
N ASP A 5 5.21 6.79 2.51
CA ASP A 5 4.31 7.52 3.39
C ASP A 5 3.40 8.42 2.56
N LEU A 6 2.12 8.07 2.50
CA LEU A 6 1.11 8.85 1.79
C LEU A 6 0.18 9.61 2.75
N HIS A 7 0.47 9.54 4.04
CA HIS A 7 -0.34 10.21 5.06
C HIS A 7 -0.38 11.72 4.77
N GLY A 8 -1.59 12.25 4.68
CA GLY A 8 -1.79 13.69 4.44
C GLY A 8 -1.56 14.14 3.00
N GLU A 9 -1.24 13.23 2.08
CA GLU A 9 -1.02 13.59 0.70
C GLU A 9 -2.33 13.67 -0.07
N ARG A 10 -2.30 14.43 -1.17
CA ARG A 10 -3.44 14.50 -2.08
C ARG A 10 -3.55 13.19 -2.84
N HIS A 11 -4.77 12.83 -3.22
CA HIS A 11 -5.01 11.59 -3.96
C HIS A 11 -4.49 11.64 -5.39
N GLU A 12 -4.29 12.82 -5.96
CA GLU A 12 -3.74 12.97 -7.29
C GLU A 12 -2.31 12.43 -7.33
N GLY A 13 -2.00 11.63 -8.32
CA GLY A 13 -0.67 11.08 -8.49
C GLY A 13 -0.33 9.92 -7.58
N VAL A 14 -1.22 9.54 -6.65
CA VAL A 14 -0.96 8.43 -5.73
C VAL A 14 -0.79 7.12 -6.50
N VAL A 15 -1.63 6.88 -7.51
CA VAL A 15 -1.54 5.65 -8.31
C VAL A 15 -0.13 5.50 -8.88
N GLN A 16 0.40 6.56 -9.47
CA GLN A 16 1.74 6.52 -10.07
C GLN A 16 2.82 6.34 -9.02
N ARG A 17 2.68 6.99 -7.87
CA ARG A 17 3.65 6.86 -6.78
C ARG A 17 3.69 5.44 -6.23
N VAL A 18 2.54 4.85 -6.01
CA VAL A 18 2.46 3.47 -5.52
C VAL A 18 3.03 2.52 -6.56
N HIS A 19 2.66 2.70 -7.82
CA HIS A 19 3.15 1.86 -8.92
C HIS A 19 4.67 1.89 -8.98
N SER A 20 5.26 3.09 -9.00
CA SER A 20 6.72 3.25 -9.03
C SER A 20 7.40 2.65 -7.81
N PHE A 21 6.81 2.87 -6.63
CA PHE A 21 7.39 2.39 -5.39
C PHE A 21 7.44 0.87 -5.35
N VAL A 22 6.33 0.24 -5.70
CA VAL A 22 6.24 -1.23 -5.72
C VAL A 22 7.18 -1.79 -6.79
N TYR A 23 7.22 -1.15 -7.96
CA TYR A 23 8.04 -1.62 -9.07
C TYR A 23 9.54 -1.53 -8.76
N ASN A 24 9.97 -0.49 -8.04
CA ASN A 24 11.38 -0.21 -7.83
C ASN A 24 11.95 -0.78 -6.53
N ASN A 25 11.16 -1.50 -5.74
CA ASN A 25 11.62 -2.03 -4.47
C ASN A 25 11.25 -3.50 -4.34
N GLU A 26 12.05 -4.24 -3.59
CA GLU A 26 11.73 -5.63 -3.28
C GLU A 26 10.60 -5.69 -2.28
N LEU A 27 9.63 -6.57 -2.56
CA LEU A 27 8.56 -6.83 -1.63
C LEU A 27 9.04 -7.74 -0.50
N PRO A 28 8.49 -7.64 0.69
CA PRO A 28 7.37 -6.79 1.05
C PRO A 28 7.77 -5.33 1.26
N VAL A 29 6.80 -4.44 1.05
CA VAL A 29 6.97 -3.01 1.35
C VAL A 29 5.79 -2.54 2.16
N ARG A 30 5.98 -1.42 2.86
CA ARG A 30 4.93 -0.80 3.67
C ARG A 30 4.44 0.46 2.99
N VAL A 31 3.12 0.68 3.03
CA VAL A 31 2.52 1.93 2.55
C VAL A 31 1.68 2.52 3.68
N ILE A 32 2.02 3.73 4.09
CA ILE A 32 1.28 4.44 5.14
C ILE A 32 0.22 5.28 4.45
N THR A 33 -1.06 4.95 4.70
CA THR A 33 -2.20 5.65 4.10
C THR A 33 -2.85 6.63 5.05
N GLY A 34 -2.55 6.53 6.33
CA GLY A 34 -3.34 7.19 7.35
C GLY A 34 -4.72 6.54 7.45
N LYS A 35 -5.67 7.23 8.05
CA LYS A 35 -7.02 6.68 8.27
C LYS A 35 -7.96 6.93 7.11
N SER A 36 -7.49 7.48 5.99
CA SER A 36 -8.34 7.77 4.84
C SER A 36 -8.76 6.47 4.14
N GLU A 37 -10.06 6.21 4.14
CA GLU A 37 -10.60 5.05 3.44
C GLU A 37 -10.39 5.16 1.94
N LEU A 38 -10.51 6.37 1.38
CA LEU A 38 -10.28 6.57 -0.04
C LEU A 38 -8.83 6.30 -0.41
N MET A 39 -7.88 6.77 0.40
CA MET A 39 -6.46 6.51 0.15
C MET A 39 -6.17 5.00 0.20
N LYS A 40 -6.72 4.30 1.19
CA LYS A 40 -6.57 2.85 1.28
C LYS A 40 -7.10 2.16 0.04
N LYS A 41 -8.29 2.57 -0.43
CA LYS A 41 -8.89 1.98 -1.61
C LYS A 41 -8.01 2.18 -2.85
N ILE A 42 -7.48 3.37 -3.03
CA ILE A 42 -6.59 3.66 -4.16
C ILE A 42 -5.36 2.75 -4.12
N VAL A 43 -4.75 2.61 -2.96
CA VAL A 43 -3.57 1.77 -2.80
C VAL A 43 -3.88 0.30 -3.07
N VAL A 44 -4.96 -0.20 -2.46
CA VAL A 44 -5.36 -1.59 -2.63
C VAL A 44 -5.67 -1.89 -4.11
N ASP A 45 -6.43 -1.01 -4.76
CA ASP A 45 -6.78 -1.20 -6.17
C ASP A 45 -5.54 -1.19 -7.06
N THR A 46 -4.62 -0.26 -6.81
CA THR A 46 -3.39 -0.16 -7.60
C THR A 46 -2.53 -1.41 -7.44
N VAL A 47 -2.32 -1.84 -6.22
CA VAL A 47 -1.51 -3.02 -5.91
C VAL A 47 -2.14 -4.27 -6.52
N SER A 48 -3.46 -4.40 -6.42
CA SER A 48 -4.19 -5.52 -6.99
C SER A 48 -4.01 -5.58 -8.50
N GLN A 49 -4.05 -4.43 -9.18
CA GLN A 49 -3.85 -4.37 -10.62
C GLN A 49 -2.44 -4.79 -11.03
N LEU A 50 -1.48 -4.60 -10.15
CA LEU A 50 -0.10 -5.04 -10.39
C LEU A 50 0.10 -6.52 -10.14
N GLY A 51 -0.92 -7.22 -9.63
CA GLY A 51 -0.84 -8.64 -9.36
C GLY A 51 -0.31 -8.98 -7.98
N TYR A 52 -0.29 -8.03 -7.07
CA TYR A 52 0.20 -8.23 -5.71
C TYR A 52 -0.95 -8.12 -4.71
N TYR A 53 -0.63 -8.32 -3.44
CA TYR A 53 -1.62 -8.39 -2.37
C TYR A 53 -1.30 -7.38 -1.29
N THR A 54 -2.34 -6.97 -0.55
CA THR A 54 -2.19 -6.07 0.59
C THR A 54 -2.83 -6.69 1.83
N HIS A 55 -2.27 -6.36 2.99
CA HIS A 55 -2.91 -6.66 4.26
C HIS A 55 -2.52 -5.59 5.26
N CYS A 56 -3.31 -5.44 6.33
CA CYS A 56 -2.99 -4.49 7.38
C CYS A 56 -1.77 -4.98 8.15
N GLU A 57 -0.89 -4.07 8.52
CA GLU A 57 0.30 -4.41 9.27
C GLU A 57 -0.05 -5.01 10.63
N ARG A 58 -1.06 -4.45 11.28
CA ARG A 58 -1.57 -4.94 12.56
C ARG A 58 -3.06 -4.72 12.60
N LEU A 59 -3.75 -5.50 13.42
CA LEU A 59 -5.19 -5.35 13.59
C LEU A 59 -5.59 -3.95 14.05
N ILE A 60 -4.75 -3.30 14.85
CA ILE A 60 -5.03 -1.99 15.40
C ILE A 60 -4.40 -0.85 14.61
N ASN A 61 -3.55 -1.16 13.64
CA ASN A 61 -2.88 -0.13 12.85
C ASN A 61 -3.56 0.00 11.50
N GLU A 62 -4.65 0.74 11.49
CA GLU A 62 -5.48 0.92 10.30
C GLU A 62 -4.83 1.80 9.23
N GLY A 63 -3.78 2.53 9.59
CA GLY A 63 -3.14 3.46 8.68
C GLY A 63 -2.00 2.88 7.87
N CYS A 64 -1.67 1.60 8.01
CA CYS A 64 -0.54 0.99 7.32
C CYS A 64 -0.94 -0.29 6.59
N LEU A 65 -0.48 -0.42 5.36
CA LEU A 65 -0.68 -1.61 4.55
C LEU A 65 0.66 -2.22 4.20
N ILE A 66 0.72 -3.54 4.20
CA ILE A 66 1.88 -4.29 3.73
C ILE A 66 1.55 -4.86 2.37
N VAL A 67 2.45 -4.68 1.41
CA VAL A 67 2.31 -5.20 0.05
C VAL A 67 3.20 -6.43 -0.09
N THR A 68 2.63 -7.53 -0.52
CA THR A 68 3.33 -8.80 -0.66
C THR A 68 3.13 -9.40 -2.04
N GLU A 69 4.05 -10.28 -2.44
CA GLU A 69 3.93 -11.01 -3.70
C GLU A 69 2.91 -12.13 -3.65
N GLN A 70 2.66 -12.67 -2.47
CA GLN A 70 1.75 -13.78 -2.27
C GLN A 70 0.67 -13.37 -1.29
N GLU A 71 -0.51 -13.95 -1.47
CA GLU A 71 -1.60 -13.71 -0.55
C GLU A 71 -1.20 -14.13 0.86
N PHE A 72 -1.49 -13.24 1.83
CA PHE A 72 -1.21 -13.53 3.22
C PHE A 72 -2.30 -14.45 3.76
N VAL A 73 -1.92 -15.67 4.11
CA VAL A 73 -2.83 -16.68 4.66
C VAL A 73 -2.39 -17.00 6.06
N ILE A 74 -3.30 -16.89 6.98
CA ILE A 74 -3.05 -17.22 8.40
C ILE A 74 -3.43 -18.67 8.65
#